data_df8b9e6bdb9e57db85cd30a2d9beb1f6
#
_entry.id   df8b9e6bdb9e57db85cd30a2d9beb1f6
#
_cell.length_a   1.000
_cell.length_b   1.000
_cell.length_c   1.000
_cell.angle_alpha   90.00
_cell.angle_beta   90.00
_cell.angle_gamma   90.00
#
_symmetry.space_group_name_H-M   'P 1'
#
loop_
_entity.id
_entity.type
_entity.pdbx_description
1 polymer ?
#
loop_
_entity_poly.entity_id
_entity_poly.type
_entity_poly.pdbx_seq_one_letter_code
_entity_poly.pdbx_strand_id
1 'polypeptide(L)'
;MESGEENLKNNKVFEVLQRVGRSFMLPIAILPVAGLFLGIGSSFTNETMLKAYGLYGIMGPGTIIHGILTVMSAAGSIVFDNLPLLFAIGVAIGMAKREKEVAALASVIAFFIMHTAISALISVNYAGGDMSMDAMEQAVVNLEQNLGLSGATSMVLGIYTLNMGVFGGIIVGLGTAALHNRFYKIQLPQVLSFFGGTRFVPIISAVVFLLVGILMYFIWPYIQKVISMLGNFVQNTGYIGTLIYGIIERALIPFGLHHVFYMPFWQTNVGGSMEIAGQTINGAQNIFFAQLADPNTTKFSADATRFMAGKFPFMMFGLPGAALAMYRCARNEKKKVVGGLLLSAALTAFLT
;
A
#
# COMPACT_ATOMS: atom_id res chain seq x y z
N MET A 1 -4.68 20.64 37.74
CA MET A 1 -3.42 20.25 37.09
C MET A 1 -3.60 19.05 36.13
N GLU A 2 -4.44 18.06 36.43
CA GLU A 2 -4.68 16.89 35.55
C GLU A 2 -5.26 17.24 34.17
N SER A 3 -6.18 18.20 34.06
CA SER A 3 -6.77 18.57 32.75
C SER A 3 -5.79 19.24 31.77
N GLY A 4 -4.75 19.85 32.27
CA GLY A 4 -3.70 20.47 31.43
C GLY A 4 -2.71 19.45 30.85
N GLU A 5 -2.37 18.41 31.61
CA GLU A 5 -1.47 17.33 31.16
C GLU A 5 -2.18 16.39 30.18
N GLU A 6 -3.47 16.14 30.36
CA GLU A 6 -4.29 15.33 29.47
C GLU A 6 -4.47 16.00 28.10
N ASN A 7 -4.69 17.31 28.07
CA ASN A 7 -4.74 18.10 26.83
C ASN A 7 -3.37 18.16 26.11
N LEU A 8 -2.27 18.24 26.85
CA LEU A 8 -0.92 18.20 26.28
C LEU A 8 -0.55 16.82 25.74
N LYS A 9 -0.99 15.74 26.39
CA LYS A 9 -0.81 14.37 25.88
C LYS A 9 -1.64 14.12 24.62
N ASN A 10 -2.91 14.52 24.61
CA ASN A 10 -3.79 14.41 23.43
C ASN A 10 -3.25 15.21 22.23
N ASN A 11 -2.68 16.39 22.43
CA ASN A 11 -2.03 17.15 21.38
C ASN A 11 -0.79 16.46 20.81
N LYS A 12 0.03 15.80 21.64
CA LYS A 12 1.20 15.05 21.17
C LYS A 12 0.84 13.81 20.36
N VAL A 13 -0.16 13.05 20.80
CA VAL A 13 -0.65 11.86 20.07
C VAL A 13 -1.20 12.29 18.70
N PHE A 14 -2.02 13.34 18.67
CA PHE A 14 -2.58 13.87 17.43
C PHE A 14 -1.48 14.35 16.47
N GLU A 15 -0.46 15.05 16.98
CA GLU A 15 0.69 15.50 16.18
C GLU A 15 1.46 14.33 15.57
N VAL A 16 1.68 13.24 16.35
CA VAL A 16 2.35 12.03 15.85
C VAL A 16 1.50 11.36 14.76
N LEU A 17 0.21 11.17 14.98
CA LEU A 17 -0.70 10.60 13.98
C LEU A 17 -0.73 11.42 12.70
N GLN A 18 -0.77 12.75 12.81
CA GLN A 18 -0.73 13.63 11.65
C GLN A 18 0.61 13.55 10.90
N ARG A 19 1.73 13.39 11.62
CA ARG A 19 3.04 13.20 11.02
C ARG A 19 3.14 11.85 10.29
N VAL A 20 2.60 10.79 10.89
CA VAL A 20 2.49 9.48 10.25
C VAL A 20 1.65 9.58 8.98
N GLY A 21 0.46 10.21 9.05
CA GLY A 21 -0.38 10.42 7.87
C GLY A 21 0.32 11.18 6.74
N ARG A 22 1.08 12.24 7.08
CA ARG A 22 1.89 12.97 6.08
C ARG A 22 3.01 12.13 5.48
N SER A 23 3.59 11.19 6.22
CA SER A 23 4.65 10.32 5.70
C SER A 23 4.15 9.37 4.60
N PHE A 24 2.84 9.12 4.53
CA PHE A 24 2.22 8.34 3.46
C PHE A 24 2.13 9.08 2.13
N MET A 25 2.26 10.40 2.13
CA MET A 25 2.17 11.18 0.89
C MET A 25 3.27 10.82 -0.11
N LEU A 26 4.48 10.44 0.36
CA LEU A 26 5.60 10.10 -0.51
C LEU A 26 5.33 8.84 -1.34
N PRO A 27 5.00 7.67 -0.74
CA PRO A 27 4.65 6.47 -1.50
C PRO A 27 3.35 6.61 -2.30
N ILE A 28 2.40 7.42 -1.83
CA ILE A 28 1.13 7.64 -2.55
C ILE A 28 1.32 8.49 -3.81
N ALA A 29 2.29 9.40 -3.82
CA ALA A 29 2.49 10.32 -4.94
C ALA A 29 2.81 9.62 -6.28
N ILE A 30 3.33 8.38 -6.28
CA ILE A 30 3.61 7.60 -7.48
C ILE A 30 2.37 6.86 -8.01
N LEU A 31 1.36 6.62 -7.16
CA LEU A 31 0.20 5.81 -7.52
C LEU A 31 -0.60 6.33 -8.72
N PRO A 32 -0.81 7.65 -8.90
CA PRO A 32 -1.49 8.15 -10.09
C PRO A 32 -0.79 7.75 -11.39
N VAL A 33 0.54 7.85 -11.44
CA VAL A 33 1.31 7.47 -12.63
C VAL A 33 1.28 5.97 -12.86
N ALA A 34 1.44 5.19 -11.79
CA ALA A 34 1.34 3.73 -11.84
C ALA A 34 -0.06 3.27 -12.27
N GLY A 35 -1.10 3.90 -11.73
CA GLY A 35 -2.49 3.64 -12.09
C GLY A 35 -2.81 3.98 -13.55
N LEU A 36 -2.27 5.09 -14.06
CA LEU A 36 -2.40 5.45 -15.48
C LEU A 36 -1.74 4.41 -16.39
N PHE A 37 -0.51 4.00 -16.06
CA PHE A 37 0.20 2.98 -16.83
C PHE A 37 -0.51 1.63 -16.80
N LEU A 38 -0.93 1.18 -15.63
CA LEU A 38 -1.67 -0.06 -15.46
C LEU A 38 -3.02 0.04 -16.17
N GLY A 39 -3.78 1.12 -15.96
CA GLY A 39 -5.12 1.29 -16.50
C GLY A 39 -5.13 1.35 -18.03
N ILE A 40 -4.30 2.17 -18.66
CA ILE A 40 -4.17 2.24 -20.11
C ILE A 40 -3.63 0.92 -20.66
N GLY A 41 -2.52 0.43 -20.09
CA GLY A 41 -1.89 -0.80 -20.52
C GLY A 41 -2.86 -1.98 -20.50
N SER A 42 -3.50 -2.25 -19.36
CA SER A 42 -4.42 -3.39 -19.20
C SER A 42 -5.70 -3.23 -20.03
N SER A 43 -6.28 -2.03 -20.12
CA SER A 43 -7.49 -1.81 -20.91
C SER A 43 -7.27 -2.09 -22.40
N PHE A 44 -6.19 -1.58 -22.96
CA PHE A 44 -5.88 -1.72 -24.39
C PHE A 44 -5.06 -2.98 -24.74
N THR A 45 -4.79 -3.86 -23.79
CA THR A 45 -4.33 -5.23 -24.03
C THR A 45 -5.41 -6.28 -23.80
N ASN A 46 -6.55 -5.89 -23.23
CA ASN A 46 -7.68 -6.80 -23.00
C ASN A 46 -8.33 -7.20 -24.33
N GLU A 47 -8.24 -8.48 -24.69
CA GLU A 47 -8.74 -8.99 -25.96
C GLU A 47 -10.26 -8.79 -26.14
N THR A 48 -11.03 -8.96 -25.09
CA THR A 48 -12.48 -8.79 -25.12
C THR A 48 -12.85 -7.36 -25.51
N MET A 49 -12.16 -6.38 -24.92
CA MET A 49 -12.33 -4.97 -25.25
C MET A 49 -11.88 -4.69 -26.67
N LEU A 50 -10.71 -5.16 -27.09
CA LEU A 50 -10.18 -4.95 -28.45
C LEU A 50 -11.11 -5.50 -29.53
N LYS A 51 -11.71 -6.68 -29.31
CA LYS A 51 -12.68 -7.29 -30.21
C LYS A 51 -13.99 -6.50 -30.26
N ALA A 52 -14.49 -6.04 -29.10
CA ALA A 52 -15.74 -5.26 -29.00
C ALA A 52 -15.65 -3.91 -29.75
N TYR A 53 -14.49 -3.26 -29.72
CA TYR A 53 -14.28 -1.97 -30.40
C TYR A 53 -13.60 -2.07 -31.78
N GLY A 54 -13.37 -3.27 -32.30
CA GLY A 54 -12.75 -3.48 -33.62
C GLY A 54 -11.27 -3.09 -33.70
N LEU A 55 -10.58 -2.97 -32.55
CA LEU A 55 -9.18 -2.53 -32.46
C LEU A 55 -8.19 -3.70 -32.46
N TYR A 56 -8.67 -4.94 -32.51
CA TYR A 56 -7.84 -6.13 -32.38
C TYR A 56 -6.74 -6.21 -33.45
N GLY A 57 -7.02 -5.77 -34.69
CA GLY A 57 -6.02 -5.77 -35.77
C GLY A 57 -4.87 -4.77 -35.57
N ILE A 58 -5.07 -3.73 -34.76
CA ILE A 58 -4.10 -2.63 -34.55
C ILE A 58 -3.35 -2.83 -33.22
N MET A 59 -4.03 -3.27 -32.16
CA MET A 59 -3.52 -3.38 -30.79
C MET A 59 -3.51 -4.81 -30.25
N GLY A 60 -3.89 -5.80 -31.05
CA GLY A 60 -3.92 -7.21 -30.67
C GLY A 60 -2.52 -7.83 -30.54
N PRO A 61 -2.44 -9.06 -29.94
CA PRO A 61 -1.19 -9.78 -29.77
C PRO A 61 -0.35 -9.85 -31.05
N GLY A 62 0.94 -9.62 -30.92
CA GLY A 62 1.90 -9.62 -32.04
C GLY A 62 2.12 -8.26 -32.70
N THR A 63 1.38 -7.22 -32.32
CA THR A 63 1.63 -5.85 -32.80
C THR A 63 2.62 -5.10 -31.91
N ILE A 64 3.34 -4.13 -32.45
CA ILE A 64 4.28 -3.28 -31.70
C ILE A 64 3.54 -2.50 -30.61
N ILE A 65 2.33 -2.01 -30.92
CA ILE A 65 1.50 -1.26 -29.97
C ILE A 65 1.12 -2.15 -28.78
N HIS A 66 0.73 -3.40 -29.02
CA HIS A 66 0.48 -4.37 -27.95
C HIS A 66 1.69 -4.54 -27.01
N GLY A 67 2.89 -4.66 -27.60
CA GLY A 67 4.13 -4.77 -26.83
C GLY A 67 4.38 -3.56 -25.92
N ILE A 68 4.18 -2.34 -26.43
CA ILE A 68 4.33 -1.11 -25.64
C ILE A 68 3.29 -1.07 -24.50
N LEU A 69 2.04 -1.38 -24.79
CA LEU A 69 0.96 -1.39 -23.79
C LEU A 69 1.18 -2.45 -22.70
N THR A 70 1.69 -3.62 -23.09
CA THR A 70 2.07 -4.67 -22.14
C THR A 70 3.19 -4.21 -21.20
N VAL A 71 4.22 -3.55 -21.73
CA VAL A 71 5.30 -2.96 -20.91
C VAL A 71 4.75 -1.89 -19.98
N MET A 72 3.83 -1.03 -20.44
CA MET A 72 3.18 -0.03 -19.58
C MET A 72 2.37 -0.69 -18.47
N SER A 73 1.58 -1.71 -18.80
CA SER A 73 0.80 -2.47 -17.80
C SER A 73 1.71 -3.07 -16.73
N ALA A 74 2.78 -3.76 -17.15
CA ALA A 74 3.74 -4.36 -16.23
C ALA A 74 4.46 -3.31 -15.35
N ALA A 75 4.84 -2.16 -15.94
CA ALA A 75 5.45 -1.06 -15.20
C ALA A 75 4.50 -0.41 -14.19
N GLY A 76 3.20 -0.40 -14.46
CA GLY A 76 2.19 0.03 -13.51
C GLY A 76 1.97 -0.99 -12.39
N SER A 77 1.79 -2.27 -12.75
CA SER A 77 1.55 -3.36 -11.80
C SER A 77 2.65 -3.47 -10.75
N ILE A 78 3.92 -3.46 -11.16
CA ILE A 78 5.05 -3.63 -10.23
C ILE A 78 5.07 -2.61 -9.08
N VAL A 79 4.53 -1.41 -9.29
CA VAL A 79 4.41 -0.40 -8.24
C VAL A 79 3.37 -0.81 -7.20
N PHE A 80 2.21 -1.32 -7.64
CA PHE A 80 1.15 -1.79 -6.75
C PHE A 80 1.58 -3.05 -5.99
N ASP A 81 2.24 -4.00 -6.66
CA ASP A 81 2.73 -5.25 -6.07
C ASP A 81 3.76 -4.98 -4.96
N ASN A 82 4.52 -3.88 -5.08
CA ASN A 82 5.56 -3.49 -4.13
C ASN A 82 5.18 -2.33 -3.20
N LEU A 83 3.89 -1.98 -3.13
CA LEU A 83 3.40 -0.94 -2.20
C LEU A 83 3.90 -1.13 -0.76
N PRO A 84 3.90 -2.34 -0.16
CA PRO A 84 4.40 -2.52 1.20
C PRO A 84 5.83 -2.02 1.40
N LEU A 85 6.72 -2.30 0.46
CA LEU A 85 8.11 -1.80 0.50
C LEU A 85 8.18 -0.28 0.33
N LEU A 86 7.40 0.27 -0.61
CA LEU A 86 7.35 1.72 -0.83
C LEU A 86 6.85 2.46 0.42
N PHE A 87 5.87 1.87 1.14
CA PHE A 87 5.42 2.41 2.42
C PHE A 87 6.48 2.30 3.51
N ALA A 88 7.24 1.21 3.59
CA ALA A 88 8.34 1.08 4.53
C ALA A 88 9.37 2.20 4.35
N ILE A 89 9.79 2.43 3.11
CA ILE A 89 10.74 3.48 2.75
C ILE A 89 10.14 4.88 3.00
N GLY A 90 8.94 5.14 2.50
CA GLY A 90 8.30 6.45 2.59
C GLY A 90 8.02 6.88 4.03
N VAL A 91 7.56 5.94 4.86
CA VAL A 91 7.31 6.19 6.29
C VAL A 91 8.64 6.40 7.04
N ALA A 92 9.67 5.61 6.75
CA ALA A 92 10.98 5.80 7.36
C ALA A 92 11.56 7.19 7.04
N ILE A 93 11.51 7.62 5.78
CA ILE A 93 11.94 8.95 5.33
C ILE A 93 11.11 10.06 5.99
N GLY A 94 9.78 9.90 6.00
CA GLY A 94 8.85 10.91 6.54
C GLY A 94 8.99 11.12 8.05
N MET A 95 9.32 10.07 8.79
CA MET A 95 9.44 10.09 10.24
C MET A 95 10.88 10.33 10.72
N ALA A 96 11.90 10.15 9.87
CA ALA A 96 13.30 10.42 10.19
C ALA A 96 13.54 11.94 10.35
N LYS A 97 14.26 12.31 11.40
CA LYS A 97 14.56 13.71 11.72
C LYS A 97 15.70 14.29 10.87
N ARG A 98 16.71 13.47 10.58
CA ARG A 98 17.90 13.81 9.77
C ARG A 98 18.38 12.56 9.05
N GLU A 99 19.36 12.67 8.16
CA GLU A 99 20.01 11.55 7.44
C GLU A 99 18.95 10.56 6.89
N LYS A 100 18.00 11.10 6.14
CA LYS A 100 16.80 10.36 5.68
C LYS A 100 17.14 9.20 4.75
N GLU A 101 18.24 9.33 4.02
CA GLU A 101 18.79 8.30 3.14
C GLU A 101 19.23 7.04 3.91
N VAL A 102 19.78 7.23 5.11
CA VAL A 102 20.15 6.12 6.00
C VAL A 102 18.90 5.41 6.51
N ALA A 103 17.86 6.17 6.88
CA ALA A 103 16.59 5.59 7.31
C ALA A 103 15.92 4.82 6.17
N ALA A 104 15.99 5.32 4.93
CA ALA A 104 15.50 4.63 3.75
C ALA A 104 16.20 3.28 3.54
N LEU A 105 17.54 3.28 3.51
CA LEU A 105 18.31 2.05 3.34
C LEU A 105 18.05 1.05 4.48
N ALA A 106 18.04 1.52 5.72
CA ALA A 106 17.76 0.68 6.87
C ALA A 106 16.36 0.07 6.83
N SER A 107 15.35 0.79 6.30
CA SER A 107 13.98 0.26 6.16
C SER A 107 13.89 -0.85 5.11
N VAL A 108 14.65 -0.77 4.02
CA VAL A 108 14.73 -1.85 3.02
C VAL A 108 15.32 -3.11 3.64
N ILE A 109 16.45 -2.97 4.34
CA ILE A 109 17.10 -4.10 5.02
C ILE A 109 16.16 -4.71 6.06
N ALA A 110 15.53 -3.88 6.88
CA ALA A 110 14.58 -4.31 7.91
C ALA A 110 13.38 -5.05 7.31
N PHE A 111 12.85 -4.57 6.18
CA PHE A 111 11.73 -5.18 5.47
C PHE A 111 12.08 -6.58 4.98
N PHE A 112 13.20 -6.76 4.29
CA PHE A 112 13.66 -8.06 3.84
C PHE A 112 13.88 -9.02 5.00
N ILE A 113 14.58 -8.58 6.05
CA ILE A 113 14.90 -9.44 7.21
C ILE A 113 13.63 -9.88 7.93
N MET A 114 12.65 -8.98 8.13
CA MET A 114 11.39 -9.31 8.77
C MET A 114 10.63 -10.40 7.97
N HIS A 115 10.47 -10.21 6.66
CA HIS A 115 9.75 -11.16 5.82
C HIS A 115 10.51 -12.48 5.67
N THR A 116 11.84 -12.45 5.56
CA THR A 116 12.67 -13.67 5.53
C THR A 116 12.59 -14.44 6.85
N ALA A 117 12.56 -13.76 7.99
CA ALA A 117 12.39 -14.43 9.29
C ALA A 117 11.04 -15.14 9.41
N ILE A 118 9.97 -14.49 8.93
CA ILE A 118 8.63 -15.11 8.85
C ILE A 118 8.66 -16.33 7.92
N SER A 119 9.24 -16.18 6.73
CA SER A 119 9.39 -17.25 5.73
C SER A 119 10.12 -18.46 6.29
N ALA A 120 11.24 -18.22 6.98
CA ALA A 120 12.02 -19.29 7.61
C ALA A 120 11.21 -20.06 8.67
N LEU A 121 10.39 -19.37 9.46
CA LEU A 121 9.50 -20.03 10.44
C LEU A 121 8.38 -20.81 9.76
N ILE A 122 7.85 -20.34 8.64
CA ILE A 122 6.89 -21.11 7.83
C ILE A 122 7.56 -22.38 7.32
N SER A 123 8.76 -22.28 6.73
CA SER A 123 9.54 -23.42 6.24
C SER A 123 9.80 -24.45 7.35
N VAL A 124 10.29 -24.02 8.50
CA VAL A 124 10.58 -24.93 9.63
C VAL A 124 9.34 -25.67 10.10
N ASN A 125 8.19 -25.00 10.17
CA ASN A 125 6.98 -25.59 10.73
C ASN A 125 6.17 -26.42 9.71
N TYR A 126 6.28 -26.14 8.41
CA TYR A 126 5.41 -26.73 7.38
C TYR A 126 6.15 -27.39 6.20
N ALA A 127 7.46 -27.12 6.04
CA ALA A 127 8.29 -27.67 4.97
C ALA A 127 9.56 -28.40 5.48
N GLY A 128 9.65 -28.68 6.79
CA GLY A 128 10.82 -29.37 7.37
C GLY A 128 12.14 -28.61 7.24
N GLY A 129 12.08 -27.28 7.03
CA GLY A 129 13.25 -26.41 6.84
C GLY A 129 13.65 -26.22 5.36
N ASP A 130 12.96 -26.85 4.41
CA ASP A 130 13.20 -26.63 2.99
C ASP A 130 12.60 -25.28 2.55
N MET A 131 13.43 -24.43 1.95
CA MET A 131 13.06 -23.11 1.44
C MET A 131 12.98 -23.08 -0.10
N SER A 132 12.97 -24.23 -0.77
CA SER A 132 12.71 -24.29 -2.21
C SER A 132 11.32 -23.74 -2.54
N MET A 133 11.14 -23.22 -3.75
CA MET A 133 9.86 -22.59 -4.14
C MET A 133 8.71 -23.61 -4.04
N ASP A 134 8.90 -24.83 -4.49
CA ASP A 134 7.87 -25.88 -4.48
C ASP A 134 7.49 -26.28 -3.05
N ALA A 135 8.48 -26.44 -2.15
CA ALA A 135 8.24 -26.74 -0.74
C ALA A 135 7.53 -25.60 -0.02
N MET A 136 7.89 -24.37 -0.31
CA MET A 136 7.27 -23.18 0.27
C MET A 136 5.85 -22.97 -0.23
N GLU A 137 5.55 -23.25 -1.48
CA GLU A 137 4.18 -23.19 -2.01
C GLU A 137 3.25 -24.16 -1.26
N GLN A 138 3.69 -25.37 -1.03
CA GLN A 138 2.96 -26.35 -0.20
C GLN A 138 2.85 -25.90 1.26
N ALA A 139 3.93 -25.36 1.83
CA ALA A 139 3.97 -24.89 3.22
C ALA A 139 2.98 -23.76 3.49
N VAL A 140 2.84 -22.80 2.58
CA VAL A 140 1.87 -21.71 2.74
C VAL A 140 0.43 -22.18 2.62
N VAL A 141 0.13 -23.15 1.74
CA VAL A 141 -1.19 -23.77 1.65
C VAL A 141 -1.54 -24.50 2.94
N ASN A 142 -0.62 -25.27 3.50
CA ASN A 142 -0.81 -25.97 4.78
C ASN A 142 -1.01 -25.00 5.94
N LEU A 143 -0.27 -23.90 5.96
CA LEU A 143 -0.44 -22.84 6.97
C LEU A 143 -1.82 -22.18 6.88
N GLU A 144 -2.29 -21.85 5.68
CA GLU A 144 -3.62 -21.24 5.47
C GLU A 144 -4.75 -22.17 5.89
N GLN A 145 -4.64 -23.45 5.58
CA GLN A 145 -5.60 -24.47 6.03
C GLN A 145 -5.61 -24.59 7.55
N ASN A 146 -4.44 -24.61 8.20
CA ASN A 146 -4.34 -24.68 9.66
C ASN A 146 -4.92 -23.42 10.35
N LEU A 147 -4.73 -22.25 9.76
CA LEU A 147 -5.27 -20.99 10.26
C LEU A 147 -6.78 -20.84 9.97
N GLY A 148 -7.32 -21.58 9.00
CA GLY A 148 -8.67 -21.39 8.48
C GLY A 148 -8.85 -20.02 7.80
N LEU A 149 -7.81 -19.49 7.19
CA LEU A 149 -7.75 -18.15 6.58
C LEU A 149 -7.17 -18.25 5.17
N SER A 150 -8.01 -18.22 4.17
CA SER A 150 -7.58 -18.08 2.78
C SER A 150 -6.94 -16.71 2.53
N GLY A 151 -5.82 -16.67 1.80
CA GLY A 151 -5.07 -15.45 1.54
C GLY A 151 -4.32 -14.89 2.77
N ALA A 152 -4.07 -15.74 3.79
CA ALA A 152 -3.25 -15.38 4.95
C ALA A 152 -1.78 -15.20 4.59
N THR A 153 -1.36 -15.75 3.47
CA THR A 153 0.00 -15.69 2.95
C THR A 153 0.06 -14.93 1.63
N SER A 154 1.23 -14.49 1.26
CA SER A 154 1.49 -13.87 -0.05
C SER A 154 2.97 -14.00 -0.40
N MET A 155 3.27 -13.86 -1.69
CA MET A 155 4.65 -13.71 -2.15
C MET A 155 5.00 -12.22 -2.19
N VAL A 156 5.98 -11.82 -1.39
CA VAL A 156 6.49 -10.43 -1.31
C VAL A 156 7.94 -10.43 -1.79
N LEU A 157 8.22 -9.79 -2.93
CA LEU A 157 9.57 -9.72 -3.52
C LEU A 157 10.24 -11.11 -3.67
N GLY A 158 9.47 -12.12 -4.05
CA GLY A 158 9.96 -13.49 -4.20
C GLY A 158 10.08 -14.28 -2.90
N ILE A 159 9.63 -13.75 -1.77
CA ILE A 159 9.65 -14.39 -0.46
C ILE A 159 8.22 -14.80 -0.09
N TYR A 160 7.95 -16.09 0.11
CA TYR A 160 6.70 -16.56 0.68
C TYR A 160 6.61 -16.19 2.16
N THR A 161 5.60 -15.43 2.53
CA THR A 161 5.48 -14.83 3.86
C THR A 161 4.01 -14.63 4.25
N LEU A 162 3.75 -14.17 5.47
CA LEU A 162 2.41 -13.75 5.87
C LEU A 162 1.99 -12.49 5.09
N ASN A 163 0.75 -12.46 4.65
CA ASN A 163 0.18 -11.30 3.96
C ASN A 163 -0.07 -10.15 4.95
N MET A 164 0.96 -9.37 5.17
CA MET A 164 0.90 -8.17 6.00
C MET A 164 0.53 -6.92 5.19
N GLY A 165 0.64 -6.99 3.87
CA GLY A 165 0.38 -5.88 2.97
C GLY A 165 1.07 -4.59 3.40
N VAL A 166 0.41 -3.47 3.19
CA VAL A 166 0.92 -2.14 3.54
C VAL A 166 1.16 -1.96 5.05
N PHE A 167 0.43 -2.68 5.90
CA PHE A 167 0.66 -2.63 7.35
C PHE A 167 2.07 -3.13 7.73
N GLY A 168 2.55 -4.20 7.08
CA GLY A 168 3.93 -4.65 7.25
C GLY A 168 4.93 -3.55 6.91
N GLY A 169 4.71 -2.85 5.79
CA GLY A 169 5.51 -1.69 5.40
C GLY A 169 5.47 -0.55 6.43
N ILE A 170 4.29 -0.22 6.96
CA ILE A 170 4.14 0.82 7.99
C ILE A 170 4.87 0.43 9.28
N ILE A 171 4.74 -0.81 9.74
CA ILE A 171 5.44 -1.31 10.94
C ILE A 171 6.95 -1.18 10.76
N VAL A 172 7.46 -1.62 9.60
CA VAL A 172 8.89 -1.50 9.28
C VAL A 172 9.32 -0.05 9.22
N GLY A 173 8.58 0.81 8.53
CA GLY A 173 8.92 2.22 8.39
C GLY A 173 8.95 2.97 9.71
N LEU A 174 7.94 2.79 10.56
CA LEU A 174 7.85 3.41 11.88
C LEU A 174 8.94 2.89 12.82
N GLY A 175 9.13 1.58 12.87
CA GLY A 175 10.15 0.96 13.72
C GLY A 175 11.57 1.38 13.31
N THR A 176 11.87 1.36 12.01
CA THR A 176 13.17 1.84 11.49
C THR A 176 13.38 3.31 11.78
N ALA A 177 12.36 4.16 11.59
CA ALA A 177 12.47 5.59 11.92
C ALA A 177 12.70 5.82 13.42
N ALA A 178 12.07 5.03 14.29
CA ALA A 178 12.27 5.09 15.73
C ALA A 178 13.72 4.72 16.11
N LEU A 179 14.23 3.60 15.56
CA LEU A 179 15.62 3.18 15.74
C LEU A 179 16.60 4.22 15.17
N HIS A 180 16.33 4.71 13.96
CA HIS A 180 17.14 5.74 13.33
C HIS A 180 17.22 7.00 14.22
N ASN A 181 16.09 7.55 14.62
CA ASN A 181 16.05 8.76 15.45
C ASN A 181 16.72 8.58 16.82
N ARG A 182 16.82 7.35 17.32
CA ARG A 182 17.50 7.04 18.58
C ARG A 182 19.01 6.87 18.40
N PHE A 183 19.47 6.22 17.33
CA PHE A 183 20.82 5.69 17.20
C PHE A 183 21.70 6.37 16.15
N TYR A 184 21.20 7.27 15.29
CA TYR A 184 21.97 7.89 14.20
C TYR A 184 23.19 8.72 14.68
N LYS A 185 23.27 9.05 15.97
CA LYS A 185 24.39 9.77 16.59
C LYS A 185 25.15 8.92 17.64
N ILE A 186 24.93 7.62 17.69
CA ILE A 186 25.53 6.78 18.70
C ILE A 186 27.05 6.78 18.58
N GLN A 187 27.73 6.96 19.69
CA GLN A 187 29.17 6.79 19.80
C GLN A 187 29.46 5.42 20.42
N LEU A 188 30.16 4.59 19.70
CA LEU A 188 30.56 3.26 20.15
C LEU A 188 32.01 3.29 20.71
N PRO A 189 32.39 2.30 21.56
CA PRO A 189 33.74 2.15 22.02
C PRO A 189 34.75 2.14 20.88
N GLN A 190 35.98 2.52 21.12
CA GLN A 190 37.04 2.73 20.11
C GLN A 190 37.21 1.53 19.16
N VAL A 191 37.09 0.30 19.66
CA VAL A 191 37.19 -0.95 18.89
C VAL A 191 36.07 -1.08 17.87
N LEU A 192 34.89 -0.53 18.16
CA LEU A 192 33.69 -0.60 17.31
C LEU A 192 33.33 0.76 16.67
N SER A 193 34.22 1.76 16.81
CA SER A 193 33.96 3.14 16.38
C SER A 193 33.61 3.25 14.87
N PHE A 194 34.16 2.36 14.03
CA PHE A 194 33.83 2.27 12.61
C PHE A 194 32.32 2.06 12.33
N PHE A 195 31.65 1.33 13.21
CA PHE A 195 30.20 1.04 13.09
C PHE A 195 29.33 2.07 13.80
N GLY A 196 29.91 3.13 14.36
CA GLY A 196 29.18 4.18 15.07
C GLY A 196 28.39 5.12 14.14
N GLY A 197 27.56 5.95 14.76
CA GLY A 197 26.75 6.93 14.03
C GLY A 197 25.71 6.31 13.10
N THR A 198 25.59 6.87 11.90
CA THR A 198 24.62 6.44 10.90
C THR A 198 24.79 5.00 10.43
N ARG A 199 26.02 4.47 10.44
CA ARG A 199 26.31 3.08 10.06
C ARG A 199 25.70 2.05 11.01
N PHE A 200 25.48 2.43 12.26
CA PHE A 200 24.86 1.56 13.25
C PHE A 200 23.38 1.32 13.00
N VAL A 201 22.70 2.26 12.36
CA VAL A 201 21.25 2.19 12.14
C VAL A 201 20.83 0.96 11.32
N PRO A 202 21.40 0.65 10.14
CA PRO A 202 21.08 -0.58 9.42
C PRO A 202 21.35 -1.85 10.24
N ILE A 203 22.45 -1.86 11.03
CA ILE A 203 22.85 -3.03 11.83
C ILE A 203 21.81 -3.30 12.93
N ILE A 204 21.48 -2.29 13.72
CA ILE A 204 20.48 -2.46 14.78
C ILE A 204 19.08 -2.75 14.21
N SER A 205 18.75 -2.16 13.07
CA SER A 205 17.49 -2.45 12.38
C SER A 205 17.42 -3.92 11.93
N ALA A 206 18.51 -4.46 11.40
CA ALA A 206 18.59 -5.87 11.02
C ALA A 206 18.31 -6.80 12.21
N VAL A 207 18.96 -6.56 13.35
CA VAL A 207 18.79 -7.38 14.57
C VAL A 207 17.36 -7.24 15.12
N VAL A 208 16.85 -6.01 15.24
CA VAL A 208 15.53 -5.77 15.80
C VAL A 208 14.45 -6.36 14.89
N PHE A 209 14.55 -6.20 13.56
CA PHE A 209 13.53 -6.71 12.65
C PHE A 209 13.60 -8.21 12.41
N LEU A 210 14.71 -8.87 12.70
CA LEU A 210 14.73 -10.32 12.87
C LEU A 210 13.79 -10.75 14.02
N LEU A 211 13.91 -10.12 15.18
CA LEU A 211 13.04 -10.40 16.33
C LEU A 211 11.58 -10.00 16.06
N VAL A 212 11.36 -8.87 15.41
CA VAL A 212 10.02 -8.44 15.00
C VAL A 212 9.41 -9.44 14.02
N GLY A 213 10.17 -9.99 13.08
CA GLY A 213 9.70 -11.02 12.16
C GLY A 213 9.25 -12.28 12.88
N ILE A 214 10.05 -12.77 13.85
CA ILE A 214 9.68 -13.89 14.71
C ILE A 214 8.37 -13.57 15.47
N LEU A 215 8.28 -12.40 16.07
CA LEU A 215 7.09 -11.96 16.81
C LEU A 215 5.86 -11.88 15.91
N MET A 216 6.00 -11.31 14.71
CA MET A 216 4.90 -11.17 13.74
C MET A 216 4.40 -12.52 13.23
N TYR A 217 5.25 -13.53 13.09
CA TYR A 217 4.82 -14.88 12.74
C TYR A 217 3.73 -15.40 13.70
N PHE A 218 3.83 -15.11 15.00
CA PHE A 218 2.85 -15.55 15.99
C PHE A 218 1.67 -14.59 16.13
N ILE A 219 1.89 -13.27 16.06
CA ILE A 219 0.86 -12.27 16.35
C ILE A 219 0.01 -11.96 15.12
N TRP A 220 0.62 -11.88 13.92
CA TRP A 220 -0.05 -11.40 12.73
C TRP A 220 -1.29 -12.22 12.34
N PRO A 221 -1.32 -13.57 12.43
CA PRO A 221 -2.51 -14.35 12.12
C PRO A 221 -3.74 -13.96 12.96
N TYR A 222 -3.55 -13.56 14.21
CA TYR A 222 -4.67 -13.07 15.05
C TYR A 222 -5.17 -11.71 14.60
N ILE A 223 -4.23 -10.80 14.28
CA ILE A 223 -4.59 -9.49 13.72
C ILE A 223 -5.35 -9.68 12.41
N GLN A 224 -4.90 -10.57 11.55
CA GLN A 224 -5.54 -10.87 10.27
C GLN A 224 -6.94 -11.48 10.44
N LYS A 225 -7.17 -12.33 11.46
CA LYS A 225 -8.52 -12.80 11.81
C LYS A 225 -9.46 -11.67 12.18
N VAL A 226 -9.00 -10.74 13.03
CA VAL A 226 -9.79 -9.56 13.39
C VAL A 226 -10.09 -8.68 12.16
N ILE A 227 -9.10 -8.46 11.32
CA ILE A 227 -9.25 -7.71 10.06
C ILE A 227 -10.28 -8.39 9.16
N SER A 228 -10.21 -9.72 8.98
CA SER A 228 -11.16 -10.49 8.18
C SER A 228 -12.59 -10.44 8.76
N MET A 229 -12.74 -10.52 10.09
CA MET A 229 -14.05 -10.37 10.74
C MET A 229 -14.66 -8.99 10.48
N LEU A 230 -13.87 -7.93 10.56
CA LEU A 230 -14.32 -6.57 10.25
C LEU A 230 -14.72 -6.45 8.79
N GLY A 231 -13.94 -7.02 7.86
CA GLY A 231 -14.25 -7.06 6.44
C GLY A 231 -15.59 -7.76 6.17
N ASN A 232 -15.79 -8.94 6.72
CA ASN A 232 -17.02 -9.70 6.61
C ASN A 232 -18.23 -8.94 7.19
N PHE A 233 -18.05 -8.27 8.34
CA PHE A 233 -19.12 -7.45 8.93
C PHE A 233 -19.53 -6.32 7.98
N VAL A 234 -18.58 -5.58 7.42
CA VAL A 234 -18.86 -4.47 6.47
C VAL A 234 -19.47 -5.00 5.17
N GLN A 235 -19.03 -6.15 4.66
CA GLN A 235 -19.59 -6.77 3.46
C GLN A 235 -21.04 -7.21 3.68
N ASN A 236 -21.34 -7.84 4.82
CA ASN A 236 -22.68 -8.33 5.16
C ASN A 236 -23.68 -7.20 5.42
N THR A 237 -23.24 -5.99 5.79
CA THR A 237 -24.12 -4.82 5.96
C THR A 237 -24.53 -4.15 4.65
N GLY A 238 -24.03 -4.61 3.51
CA GLY A 238 -24.41 -4.16 2.18
C GLY A 238 -24.20 -2.66 1.96
N TYR A 239 -25.21 -1.97 1.42
CA TYR A 239 -25.10 -0.53 1.10
C TYR A 239 -24.94 0.37 2.32
N ILE A 240 -25.45 -0.04 3.49
CA ILE A 240 -25.29 0.72 4.75
C ILE A 240 -23.82 0.75 5.15
N GLY A 241 -23.12 -0.38 5.06
CA GLY A 241 -21.68 -0.45 5.31
C GLY A 241 -20.88 0.48 4.40
N THR A 242 -21.22 0.51 3.12
CA THR A 242 -20.60 1.43 2.13
C THR A 242 -20.89 2.90 2.46
N LEU A 243 -22.10 3.23 2.90
CA LEU A 243 -22.46 4.58 3.32
C LEU A 243 -21.64 5.02 4.54
N ILE A 244 -21.57 4.19 5.57
CA ILE A 244 -20.78 4.47 6.80
C ILE A 244 -19.31 4.64 6.43
N TYR A 245 -18.76 3.74 5.60
CA TYR A 245 -17.39 3.85 5.09
C TYR A 245 -17.15 5.21 4.41
N GLY A 246 -18.02 5.61 3.50
CA GLY A 246 -17.89 6.88 2.78
C GLY A 246 -17.97 8.11 3.69
N ILE A 247 -18.84 8.11 4.70
CA ILE A 247 -18.96 9.19 5.68
C ILE A 247 -17.66 9.32 6.51
N ILE A 248 -17.17 8.20 7.06
CA ILE A 248 -15.95 8.21 7.89
C ILE A 248 -14.74 8.65 7.05
N GLU A 249 -14.59 8.11 5.85
CA GLU A 249 -13.50 8.47 4.94
C GLU A 249 -13.47 9.99 4.68
N ARG A 250 -14.62 10.58 4.35
CA ARG A 250 -14.72 12.02 4.08
C ARG A 250 -14.48 12.88 5.32
N ALA A 251 -14.97 12.44 6.49
CA ALA A 251 -14.74 13.13 7.75
C ALA A 251 -13.26 13.14 8.16
N LEU A 252 -12.48 12.16 7.73
CA LEU A 252 -11.04 12.06 8.02
C LEU A 252 -10.14 12.87 7.07
N ILE A 253 -10.66 13.35 5.94
CA ILE A 253 -9.88 14.15 4.97
C ILE A 253 -9.27 15.41 5.59
N PRO A 254 -10.00 16.25 6.36
CA PRO A 254 -9.43 17.46 6.95
C PRO A 254 -8.29 17.19 7.92
N PHE A 255 -8.26 16.00 8.52
CA PHE A 255 -7.22 15.56 9.44
C PHE A 255 -6.03 14.89 8.75
N GLY A 256 -6.12 14.59 7.44
CA GLY A 256 -5.12 13.86 6.68
C GLY A 256 -5.02 12.37 7.06
N LEU A 257 -6.02 11.83 7.78
CA LEU A 257 -6.03 10.45 8.27
C LEU A 257 -6.83 9.49 7.37
N HIS A 258 -7.49 9.99 6.33
CA HIS A 258 -8.29 9.19 5.41
C HIS A 258 -7.48 8.08 4.73
N HIS A 259 -6.20 8.30 4.45
CA HIS A 259 -5.31 7.28 3.89
C HIS A 259 -5.17 6.06 4.82
N VAL A 260 -5.00 6.28 6.12
CA VAL A 260 -4.92 5.20 7.11
C VAL A 260 -6.22 4.39 7.15
N PHE A 261 -7.35 5.07 6.95
CA PHE A 261 -8.67 4.46 7.01
C PHE A 261 -9.02 3.63 5.78
N TYR A 262 -8.80 4.14 4.56
CA TYR A 262 -9.23 3.42 3.36
C TYR A 262 -8.24 2.32 2.91
N MET A 263 -6.95 2.42 3.24
CA MET A 263 -5.93 1.45 2.83
C MET A 263 -6.26 0.00 3.17
N PRO A 264 -6.77 -0.34 4.37
CA PRO A 264 -7.22 -1.69 4.67
C PRO A 264 -8.26 -2.22 3.68
N PHE A 265 -9.23 -1.41 3.32
CA PHE A 265 -10.29 -1.81 2.38
C PHE A 265 -9.77 -1.96 0.94
N TRP A 266 -8.76 -1.20 0.56
CA TRP A 266 -8.22 -1.23 -0.79
C TRP A 266 -7.18 -2.32 -1.00
N GLN A 267 -6.39 -2.64 0.03
CA GLN A 267 -5.19 -3.45 -0.08
C GLN A 267 -5.25 -4.77 0.67
N THR A 268 -6.27 -5.00 1.49
CA THR A 268 -6.40 -6.22 2.29
C THR A 268 -7.77 -6.88 2.10
N ASN A 269 -7.93 -8.08 2.65
CA ASN A 269 -9.18 -8.82 2.60
C ASN A 269 -10.38 -8.14 3.31
N VAL A 270 -10.16 -7.06 4.05
CA VAL A 270 -11.25 -6.18 4.56
C VAL A 270 -12.10 -5.63 3.40
N GLY A 271 -11.49 -5.33 2.28
CA GLY A 271 -12.17 -4.86 1.08
C GLY A 271 -12.76 -5.95 0.19
N GLY A 272 -12.61 -7.20 0.57
CA GLY A 272 -13.05 -8.38 -0.16
C GLY A 272 -11.87 -9.24 -0.63
N SER A 273 -12.21 -10.48 -0.98
CA SER A 273 -11.29 -11.44 -1.59
C SER A 273 -11.97 -12.10 -2.76
N MET A 274 -11.26 -12.27 -3.85
CA MET A 274 -11.79 -12.89 -5.08
C MET A 274 -10.71 -13.73 -5.74
N GLU A 275 -11.12 -14.87 -6.27
CA GLU A 275 -10.25 -15.70 -7.12
C GLU A 275 -10.32 -15.20 -8.56
N ILE A 276 -9.18 -14.78 -9.12
CA ILE A 276 -9.04 -14.29 -10.50
C ILE A 276 -7.83 -14.97 -11.11
N ALA A 277 -8.01 -15.60 -12.26
CA ALA A 277 -6.95 -16.36 -12.97
C ALA A 277 -6.22 -17.38 -12.08
N GLY A 278 -6.93 -18.04 -11.14
CA GLY A 278 -6.36 -19.04 -10.22
C GLY A 278 -5.56 -18.46 -9.04
N GLN A 279 -5.62 -17.17 -8.82
CA GLN A 279 -4.98 -16.49 -7.67
C GLN A 279 -6.02 -15.80 -6.79
N THR A 280 -5.87 -15.93 -5.47
CA THR A 280 -6.71 -15.21 -4.51
C THR A 280 -6.20 -13.77 -4.38
N ILE A 281 -6.97 -12.83 -4.89
CA ILE A 281 -6.68 -11.39 -4.83
C ILE A 281 -7.46 -10.76 -3.69
N ASN A 282 -6.78 -9.99 -2.84
CA ASN A 282 -7.36 -9.32 -1.69
C ASN A 282 -7.37 -7.80 -1.85
N GLY A 283 -8.45 -7.17 -1.43
CA GLY A 283 -8.62 -5.72 -1.45
C GLY A 283 -9.31 -5.19 -2.69
N ALA A 284 -10.20 -4.24 -2.49
CA ALA A 284 -11.08 -3.73 -3.54
C ALA A 284 -10.31 -3.17 -4.76
N GLN A 285 -9.22 -2.45 -4.52
CA GLN A 285 -8.40 -1.88 -5.59
C GLN A 285 -7.63 -2.96 -6.35
N ASN A 286 -7.05 -3.92 -5.66
CA ASN A 286 -6.31 -5.01 -6.28
C ASN A 286 -7.25 -5.90 -7.11
N ILE A 287 -8.45 -6.21 -6.59
CA ILE A 287 -9.50 -6.95 -7.32
C ILE A 287 -9.90 -6.18 -8.58
N PHE A 288 -10.11 -4.86 -8.48
CA PHE A 288 -10.46 -4.03 -9.63
C PHE A 288 -9.39 -4.11 -10.72
N PHE A 289 -8.13 -3.93 -10.39
CA PHE A 289 -7.03 -3.99 -11.37
C PHE A 289 -6.81 -5.41 -11.93
N ALA A 290 -6.96 -6.45 -11.11
CA ALA A 290 -6.88 -7.81 -11.59
C ALA A 290 -8.02 -8.14 -12.56
N GLN A 291 -9.25 -7.71 -12.27
CA GLN A 291 -10.38 -7.86 -13.19
C GLN A 291 -10.20 -7.03 -14.48
N LEU A 292 -9.59 -5.85 -14.39
CA LEU A 292 -9.29 -5.02 -15.56
C LEU A 292 -8.28 -5.71 -16.49
N ALA A 293 -7.32 -6.42 -15.93
CA ALA A 293 -6.29 -7.15 -16.68
C ALA A 293 -6.77 -8.52 -17.20
N ASP A 294 -7.79 -9.13 -16.57
CA ASP A 294 -8.27 -10.46 -16.94
C ASP A 294 -9.17 -10.41 -18.20
N PRO A 295 -8.78 -11.09 -19.30
CA PRO A 295 -9.56 -11.14 -20.53
C PRO A 295 -10.94 -11.77 -20.38
N ASN A 296 -11.16 -12.61 -19.38
CA ASN A 296 -12.43 -13.29 -19.13
C ASN A 296 -13.44 -12.45 -18.36
N THR A 297 -12.97 -11.35 -17.75
CA THR A 297 -13.83 -10.46 -17.00
C THR A 297 -14.62 -9.54 -17.93
N THR A 298 -15.94 -9.75 -18.00
CA THR A 298 -16.87 -8.93 -18.79
C THR A 298 -17.55 -7.83 -17.99
N LYS A 299 -17.61 -7.96 -16.67
CA LYS A 299 -18.21 -7.00 -15.74
C LYS A 299 -17.42 -6.97 -14.43
N PHE A 300 -17.20 -5.77 -13.91
CA PHE A 300 -16.61 -5.62 -12.58
C PHE A 300 -17.58 -6.11 -11.50
N SER A 301 -17.03 -6.82 -10.51
CA SER A 301 -17.81 -7.29 -9.37
C SER A 301 -18.20 -6.15 -8.44
N ALA A 302 -19.29 -6.32 -7.71
CA ALA A 302 -19.69 -5.36 -6.67
C ALA A 302 -18.63 -5.22 -5.57
N ASP A 303 -17.91 -6.30 -5.28
CA ASP A 303 -16.85 -6.31 -4.27
C ASP A 303 -15.63 -5.47 -4.70
N ALA A 304 -15.28 -5.49 -6.01
CA ALA A 304 -14.23 -4.64 -6.56
C ALA A 304 -14.59 -3.14 -6.54
N THR A 305 -15.87 -2.79 -6.60
CA THR A 305 -16.30 -1.39 -6.78
C THR A 305 -16.90 -0.75 -5.52
N ARG A 306 -17.35 -1.55 -4.57
CA ARG A 306 -18.06 -1.10 -3.36
C ARG A 306 -17.32 -0.02 -2.58
N PHE A 307 -16.05 -0.21 -2.30
CA PHE A 307 -15.23 0.74 -1.53
C PHE A 307 -14.54 1.80 -2.39
N MET A 308 -14.75 1.76 -3.70
CA MET A 308 -14.30 2.79 -4.64
C MET A 308 -15.44 3.76 -5.00
N ALA A 309 -16.62 3.57 -4.41
CA ALA A 309 -17.84 4.31 -4.71
C ALA A 309 -17.67 5.82 -4.59
N GLY A 310 -18.02 6.54 -5.65
CA GLY A 310 -17.97 8.00 -5.71
C GLY A 310 -16.58 8.61 -5.87
N LYS A 311 -15.48 7.84 -5.84
CA LYS A 311 -14.13 8.39 -6.03
C LYS A 311 -13.87 8.83 -7.45
N PHE A 312 -14.20 8.03 -8.44
CA PHE A 312 -14.01 8.40 -9.85
C PHE A 312 -14.77 9.68 -10.24
N PRO A 313 -16.09 9.83 -10.00
CA PRO A 313 -16.76 11.10 -10.25
C PRO A 313 -16.19 12.28 -9.47
N PHE A 314 -15.75 12.05 -8.22
CA PHE A 314 -15.13 13.08 -7.41
C PHE A 314 -13.78 13.52 -7.97
N MET A 315 -12.93 12.59 -8.38
CA MET A 315 -11.62 12.89 -8.98
C MET A 315 -11.77 13.56 -10.34
N MET A 316 -12.62 13.02 -11.23
CA MET A 316 -12.77 13.53 -12.59
C MET A 316 -13.50 14.88 -12.67
N PHE A 317 -14.45 15.15 -11.81
CA PHE A 317 -15.30 16.36 -11.90
C PHE A 317 -15.24 17.22 -10.64
N GLY A 318 -15.23 16.62 -9.46
CA GLY A 318 -15.26 17.34 -8.18
C GLY A 318 -13.99 18.14 -7.93
N LEU A 319 -12.82 17.54 -8.09
CA LEU A 319 -11.54 18.23 -7.89
C LEU A 319 -11.25 19.28 -8.97
N PRO A 320 -11.44 19.04 -10.27
CA PRO A 320 -11.35 20.10 -11.26
C PRO A 320 -12.34 21.25 -11.02
N GLY A 321 -13.56 20.95 -10.58
CA GLY A 321 -14.55 21.97 -10.20
C GLY A 321 -14.10 22.81 -9.00
N ALA A 322 -13.54 22.16 -7.97
CA ALA A 322 -12.96 22.86 -6.81
C ALA A 322 -11.75 23.73 -7.21
N ALA A 323 -10.87 23.22 -8.07
CA ALA A 323 -9.74 24.00 -8.60
C ALA A 323 -10.21 25.24 -9.36
N LEU A 324 -11.24 25.11 -10.20
CA LEU A 324 -11.83 26.23 -10.92
C LEU A 324 -12.46 27.27 -9.95
N ALA A 325 -13.16 26.81 -8.93
CA ALA A 325 -13.73 27.68 -7.90
C ALA A 325 -12.64 28.46 -7.16
N MET A 326 -11.57 27.78 -6.72
CA MET A 326 -10.42 28.43 -6.08
C MET A 326 -9.73 29.45 -6.99
N TYR A 327 -9.60 29.16 -8.30
CA TYR A 327 -9.06 30.10 -9.27
C TYR A 327 -9.94 31.36 -9.40
N ARG A 328 -11.27 31.19 -9.46
CA ARG A 328 -12.21 32.31 -9.55
C ARG A 328 -12.20 33.19 -8.29
N CYS A 329 -12.04 32.59 -7.12
CA CYS A 329 -11.99 33.31 -5.83
C CYS A 329 -10.59 33.88 -5.50
N ALA A 330 -9.56 33.54 -6.29
CA ALA A 330 -8.20 34.04 -6.05
C ALA A 330 -8.08 35.55 -6.27
N ARG A 331 -7.28 36.22 -5.43
CA ARG A 331 -6.97 37.65 -5.60
C ARG A 331 -6.27 37.90 -6.92
N ASN A 332 -6.61 39.01 -7.60
CA ASN A 332 -6.11 39.31 -8.96
C ASN A 332 -4.58 39.29 -9.06
N GLU A 333 -3.88 39.73 -8.03
CA GLU A 333 -2.40 39.77 -7.96
C GLU A 333 -1.76 38.37 -8.02
N LYS A 334 -2.44 37.37 -7.47
CA LYS A 334 -1.95 35.97 -7.38
C LYS A 334 -2.57 35.05 -8.43
N LYS A 335 -3.53 35.54 -9.20
CA LYS A 335 -4.36 34.74 -10.10
C LYS A 335 -3.54 33.99 -11.17
N LYS A 336 -2.47 34.61 -11.70
CA LYS A 336 -1.59 33.96 -12.69
C LYS A 336 -0.82 32.76 -12.10
N VAL A 337 -0.23 32.93 -10.91
CA VAL A 337 0.56 31.88 -10.25
C VAL A 337 -0.33 30.75 -9.76
N VAL A 338 -1.43 31.12 -9.08
CA VAL A 338 -2.41 30.13 -8.56
C VAL A 338 -3.11 29.41 -9.72
N GLY A 339 -3.39 30.11 -10.83
CA GLY A 339 -4.04 29.53 -12.00
C GLY A 339 -3.24 28.42 -12.66
N GLY A 340 -1.94 28.58 -12.80
CA GLY A 340 -1.07 27.53 -13.34
C GLY A 340 -1.04 26.28 -12.47
N LEU A 341 -0.88 26.46 -11.15
CA LEU A 341 -0.89 25.36 -10.19
C LEU A 341 -2.24 24.61 -10.17
N LEU A 342 -3.36 25.38 -10.13
CA LEU A 342 -4.69 24.78 -10.08
C LEU A 342 -5.08 24.08 -11.39
N LEU A 343 -4.65 24.62 -12.53
CA LEU A 343 -4.87 23.97 -13.84
C LEU A 343 -4.12 22.63 -13.92
N SER A 344 -2.86 22.62 -13.48
CA SER A 344 -2.06 21.38 -13.42
C SER A 344 -2.72 20.36 -12.49
N ALA A 345 -3.12 20.78 -11.29
CA ALA A 345 -3.79 19.90 -10.33
C ALA A 345 -5.14 19.37 -10.86
N ALA A 346 -5.92 20.22 -11.54
CA ALA A 346 -7.19 19.81 -12.15
C ALA A 346 -7.00 18.81 -13.28
N LEU A 347 -5.99 19.02 -14.14
CA LEU A 347 -5.66 18.11 -15.24
C LEU A 347 -5.18 16.77 -14.69
N THR A 348 -4.30 16.77 -13.70
CA THR A 348 -3.83 15.56 -13.05
C THR A 348 -4.99 14.78 -12.42
N ALA A 349 -5.87 15.47 -11.68
CA ALA A 349 -7.03 14.82 -11.05
C ALA A 349 -8.04 14.26 -12.07
N PHE A 350 -8.15 14.87 -13.24
CA PHE A 350 -9.01 14.37 -14.32
C PHE A 350 -8.42 13.12 -15.00
N LEU A 351 -7.09 13.04 -15.11
CA LEU A 351 -6.39 11.95 -15.78
C LEU A 351 -6.14 10.73 -14.86
N THR A 352 -6.24 10.91 -13.54
CA THR A 352 -6.01 9.84 -12.55
C THR A 352 -7.27 9.07 -12.22
#